data_7458a7f532fcbd6a5528a4a3818af2a2
#
_entry.id   7458a7f532fcbd6a5528a4a3818af2a2
#
_cell.length_a   1.000
_cell.length_b   1.000
_cell.length_c   1.000
_cell.angle_alpha   90.00
_cell.angle_beta   90.00
_cell.angle_gamma   90.00
#
_symmetry.space_group_name_H-M   'P 1'
#
loop_
_entity.id
_entity.type
_entity.pdbx_description
1 polymer ?
#
loop_
_entity_poly.entity_id
_entity_poly.type
_entity_poly.pdbx_seq_one_letter_code
_entity_poly.pdbx_strand_id
1 'polypeptide(L)'
;MRLAFSSLLLTAAVLLTGAPGVDAAPQHALTVYGEPAKYAEGFGHFAYANPQAPKGGTMRRSAIEIGHFDHILPYIDKGIGVSQIDGMLYSPLAQRSLDEPYTVYGLVAQKMERADDGLSLRFYLNPKARFADGKPITAEDVRYSFELLMTQGSLRYRTQFAAVKDVVVEDARTVRFNFKNNESRTLPLDVATLPVFPEHWWKTRDFANGGGYEAPLGSGPYRVSKVDSGRSITFERNADWWGKDLPVSRGLYNFDHFSIEYFGDTDVARQVLRGGAYDYNREFSATGYSIGYDGPALQDGRLQKAHLAKEAPQTAQGFVFNLQKPQFQDRRVRQALAMLWDFEWSNRQMMRNLYVRQQSFFSNTDLAARKLPDAGELAILEPLRGQIPDEVFTQVFQAPKTDGSGVIRDKQLQALALLEQAGWKPEGDRLVNAEGKPLSFTFLNSQNGLDRLLLPYKRTLAQIGIDMSIRRIDASQYVNRLMSRDYDMIITGYPVSTSPGLELYNYFGSAAANDPGANNYMALQNPAVDALIDGLVKATTKADMLHHAHALDRVLQWNYYWIPNYYPPGSSTVWWNRFGMPKVQASNDEAIESWWEVSTTPLTNEQMRAERLRRGTPGGPH
;
A
#
# COMPACT_ATOMS: atom_id res chain seq x y z
N MET A 1 -36.94 52.10 66.18
CA MET A 1 -36.98 50.69 65.89
C MET A 1 -36.66 50.49 64.41
N ARG A 2 -35.37 50.33 64.03
CA ARG A 2 -34.93 50.04 62.68
C ARG A 2 -33.79 49.02 62.83
N LEU A 3 -34.03 47.80 62.37
CA LEU A 3 -33.08 46.69 62.33
C LEU A 3 -32.20 46.85 61.07
N ALA A 4 -30.90 46.89 61.25
CA ALA A 4 -29.89 46.85 60.21
C ALA A 4 -29.49 45.39 59.92
N PHE A 5 -29.65 44.97 58.67
CA PHE A 5 -29.09 43.70 58.18
C PHE A 5 -27.72 43.95 57.57
N SER A 6 -26.67 43.41 58.15
CA SER A 6 -25.34 43.39 57.55
C SER A 6 -25.16 42.12 56.71
N SER A 7 -24.98 42.31 55.44
CA SER A 7 -24.66 41.21 54.48
C SER A 7 -23.15 40.95 54.49
N LEU A 8 -22.76 39.74 54.91
CA LEU A 8 -21.41 39.23 54.79
C LEU A 8 -21.27 38.56 53.41
N LEU A 9 -20.47 39.17 52.51
CA LEU A 9 -20.06 38.56 51.26
C LEU A 9 -18.86 37.62 51.55
N LEU A 10 -19.11 36.31 51.44
CA LEU A 10 -18.05 35.27 51.45
C LEU A 10 -17.56 35.09 50.00
N THR A 11 -16.35 35.57 49.70
CA THR A 11 -15.68 35.34 48.42
C THR A 11 -15.03 33.93 48.49
N ALA A 12 -15.65 32.93 47.86
CA ALA A 12 -15.03 31.62 47.68
C ALA A 12 -14.04 31.69 46.51
N ALA A 13 -12.76 31.67 46.81
CA ALA A 13 -11.70 31.44 45.81
C ALA A 13 -11.70 29.96 45.41
N VAL A 14 -12.21 29.67 44.22
CA VAL A 14 -12.08 28.34 43.60
C VAL A 14 -10.65 28.20 43.08
N LEU A 15 -9.82 27.50 43.83
CA LEU A 15 -8.55 26.97 43.33
C LEU A 15 -8.86 25.90 42.28
N LEU A 16 -8.77 26.23 41.00
CA LEU A 16 -8.68 25.29 39.89
C LEU A 16 -7.31 24.57 40.02
N THR A 17 -7.27 23.51 40.81
CA THR A 17 -6.22 22.50 40.65
C THR A 17 -6.53 21.76 39.35
N GLY A 18 -5.72 22.02 38.31
CA GLY A 18 -5.75 21.22 37.10
C GLY A 18 -5.59 19.75 37.50
N ALA A 19 -6.63 18.96 37.28
CA ALA A 19 -6.51 17.51 37.38
C ALA A 19 -5.41 17.06 36.39
N PRO A 20 -4.47 16.21 36.81
CA PRO A 20 -3.57 15.59 35.87
C PRO A 20 -4.43 14.87 34.82
N GLY A 21 -4.14 15.11 33.55
CA GLY A 21 -4.81 14.41 32.46
C GLY A 21 -4.76 12.92 32.75
N VAL A 22 -5.92 12.26 32.68
CA VAL A 22 -6.00 10.80 32.84
C VAL A 22 -5.44 10.25 31.54
N ASP A 23 -4.18 9.78 31.55
CA ASP A 23 -3.60 9.05 30.42
C ASP A 23 -4.56 7.93 30.03
N ALA A 24 -4.79 7.74 28.74
CA ALA A 24 -5.65 6.67 28.25
C ALA A 24 -5.11 5.33 28.76
N ALA A 25 -5.98 4.46 29.30
CA ALA A 25 -5.54 3.18 29.86
C ALA A 25 -4.77 2.34 28.82
N PRO A 26 -3.69 1.64 29.21
CA PRO A 26 -2.90 0.81 28.31
C PRO A 26 -3.74 -0.23 27.56
N GLN A 27 -3.69 -0.23 26.22
CA GLN A 27 -4.49 -1.06 25.33
C GLN A 27 -3.64 -2.18 24.71
N HIS A 28 -4.28 -3.32 24.38
CA HIS A 28 -3.64 -4.45 23.66
C HIS A 28 -3.46 -4.16 22.16
N ALA A 29 -4.16 -3.17 21.63
CA ALA A 29 -4.14 -2.75 20.23
C ALA A 29 -4.07 -1.23 20.14
N LEU A 30 -3.54 -0.72 19.04
CA LEU A 30 -3.48 0.70 18.72
C LEU A 30 -4.12 0.91 17.35
N THR A 31 -5.10 1.82 17.27
CA THR A 31 -5.75 2.23 16.04
C THR A 31 -5.36 3.65 15.66
N VAL A 32 -5.42 3.99 14.37
CA VAL A 32 -5.07 5.34 13.89
C VAL A 32 -5.95 6.41 14.51
N TYR A 33 -7.25 6.14 14.64
CA TYR A 33 -8.25 7.14 15.07
C TYR A 33 -8.83 6.87 16.46
N GLY A 34 -8.31 5.89 17.20
CA GLY A 34 -8.81 5.55 18.53
C GLY A 34 -10.11 4.74 18.56
N GLU A 35 -10.57 4.23 17.39
CA GLU A 35 -11.74 3.35 17.37
C GLU A 35 -11.43 2.01 18.07
N PRO A 36 -12.48 1.29 18.51
CA PRO A 36 -12.30 -0.07 18.98
C PRO A 36 -11.68 -0.96 17.90
N ALA A 37 -10.62 -1.67 18.24
CA ALA A 37 -9.98 -2.63 17.36
C ALA A 37 -10.95 -3.79 17.02
N LYS A 38 -10.85 -4.34 15.80
CA LYS A 38 -11.67 -5.47 15.32
C LYS A 38 -11.57 -6.68 16.26
N TYR A 39 -10.38 -6.97 16.75
CA TYR A 39 -10.15 -8.06 17.70
C TYR A 39 -10.05 -7.49 19.12
N ALA A 40 -11.05 -7.77 19.95
CA ALA A 40 -11.10 -7.33 21.34
C ALA A 40 -9.98 -7.95 22.20
N GLU A 41 -9.67 -7.34 23.33
CA GLU A 41 -8.69 -7.91 24.28
C GLU A 41 -9.07 -9.35 24.66
N GLY A 42 -8.08 -10.24 24.60
CA GLY A 42 -8.30 -11.68 24.87
C GLY A 42 -8.78 -12.49 23.66
N PHE A 43 -8.80 -11.93 22.46
CA PHE A 43 -9.10 -12.72 21.25
C PHE A 43 -8.18 -13.94 21.12
N GLY A 44 -8.68 -14.99 20.45
CA GLY A 44 -7.96 -16.27 20.37
C GLY A 44 -6.89 -16.33 19.29
N HIS A 45 -7.18 -15.79 18.10
CA HIS A 45 -6.32 -15.74 16.91
C HIS A 45 -6.95 -14.80 15.87
N PHE A 46 -6.20 -14.39 14.88
CA PHE A 46 -6.74 -13.67 13.72
C PHE A 46 -7.69 -14.55 12.89
N ALA A 47 -8.72 -13.98 12.28
CA ALA A 47 -9.70 -14.73 11.48
C ALA A 47 -9.07 -15.46 10.29
N TYR A 48 -8.01 -14.91 9.72
CA TYR A 48 -7.25 -15.47 8.61
C TYR A 48 -6.15 -16.48 9.05
N ALA A 49 -6.18 -16.93 10.30
CA ALA A 49 -5.28 -17.95 10.84
C ALA A 49 -6.07 -19.19 11.30
N ASN A 50 -5.52 -20.37 11.08
CA ASN A 50 -6.08 -21.61 11.61
C ASN A 50 -5.25 -22.08 12.82
N PRO A 51 -5.74 -21.98 14.06
CA PRO A 51 -5.01 -22.39 15.25
C PRO A 51 -4.74 -23.91 15.32
N GLN A 52 -5.45 -24.69 14.50
CA GLN A 52 -5.28 -26.15 14.40
C GLN A 52 -4.42 -26.55 13.18
N ALA A 53 -3.85 -25.57 12.45
CA ALA A 53 -2.97 -25.88 11.33
C ALA A 53 -1.78 -26.72 11.80
N PRO A 54 -1.48 -27.84 11.12
CA PRO A 54 -0.32 -28.66 11.48
C PRO A 54 0.96 -27.86 11.26
N LYS A 55 1.91 -28.03 12.16
CA LYS A 55 3.27 -27.49 12.01
C LYS A 55 4.11 -28.53 11.28
N GLY A 56 4.97 -28.09 10.37
CA GLY A 56 5.85 -28.95 9.60
C GLY A 56 5.94 -28.59 8.14
N GLY A 57 6.83 -29.26 7.43
CA GLY A 57 7.00 -29.13 6.00
C GLY A 57 7.79 -27.91 5.55
N THR A 58 7.75 -27.65 4.24
CA THR A 58 8.58 -26.63 3.58
C THR A 58 7.75 -25.81 2.62
N MET A 59 7.89 -24.48 2.68
CA MET A 59 7.44 -23.53 1.67
C MET A 59 8.66 -22.98 0.93
N ARG A 60 8.73 -23.19 -0.38
CA ARG A 60 9.76 -22.63 -1.25
C ARG A 60 9.10 -21.62 -2.19
N ARG A 61 9.51 -20.37 -2.09
CA ARG A 61 8.98 -19.30 -2.94
C ARG A 61 10.06 -18.66 -3.79
N SER A 62 9.68 -17.93 -4.81
CA SER A 62 10.60 -17.14 -5.62
C SER A 62 10.62 -15.67 -5.24
N ALA A 63 11.76 -15.01 -5.54
CA ALA A 63 11.92 -13.56 -5.59
C ALA A 63 12.34 -13.15 -7.01
N ILE A 64 11.41 -13.25 -7.95
CA ILE A 64 11.68 -13.08 -9.39
C ILE A 64 12.09 -11.64 -9.74
N GLU A 65 11.52 -10.63 -9.07
CA GLU A 65 11.72 -9.24 -9.47
C GLU A 65 13.10 -8.68 -9.15
N ILE A 66 13.78 -9.26 -8.18
CA ILE A 66 15.01 -8.71 -7.60
C ILE A 66 16.26 -9.37 -8.19
N GLY A 67 16.15 -10.62 -8.63
CA GLY A 67 17.24 -11.35 -9.30
C GLY A 67 18.34 -11.92 -8.38
N HIS A 68 18.74 -11.22 -7.32
CA HIS A 68 19.74 -11.61 -6.34
C HIS A 68 19.61 -10.82 -5.03
N PHE A 69 20.42 -11.14 -4.04
CA PHE A 69 20.60 -10.34 -2.84
C PHE A 69 22.09 -10.24 -2.47
N ASP A 70 22.49 -9.13 -1.85
CA ASP A 70 23.88 -8.86 -1.46
C ASP A 70 24.12 -9.11 0.03
N HIS A 71 23.07 -9.02 0.84
CA HIS A 71 23.09 -9.21 2.30
C HIS A 71 21.71 -9.59 2.82
N ILE A 72 21.63 -10.01 4.10
CA ILE A 72 20.37 -10.51 4.66
C ILE A 72 19.42 -9.38 5.06
N LEU A 73 19.91 -8.23 5.57
CA LEU A 73 19.08 -7.20 6.18
C LEU A 73 18.38 -6.28 5.16
N PRO A 74 17.06 -6.15 5.16
CA PRO A 74 16.33 -5.23 4.25
C PRO A 74 16.22 -3.80 4.80
N TYR A 75 16.98 -3.43 5.81
CA TYR A 75 16.79 -2.19 6.58
C TYR A 75 17.76 -1.06 6.20
N ILE A 76 18.62 -1.27 5.23
CA ILE A 76 19.64 -0.30 4.78
C ILE A 76 19.49 0.01 3.28
N ASP A 77 20.12 1.11 2.82
CA ASP A 77 20.06 1.54 1.42
C ASP A 77 21.18 0.95 0.55
N LYS A 78 22.25 0.42 1.16
CA LYS A 78 23.40 -0.10 0.42
C LYS A 78 23.18 -1.54 0.01
N GLY A 79 23.27 -1.85 -1.28
CA GLY A 79 23.05 -3.19 -1.82
C GLY A 79 21.58 -3.62 -1.80
N ILE A 80 21.34 -4.91 -2.03
CA ILE A 80 20.02 -5.52 -2.07
C ILE A 80 19.88 -6.48 -0.88
N GLY A 81 19.02 -6.15 0.06
CA GLY A 81 18.66 -7.03 1.17
C GLY A 81 17.66 -8.11 0.77
N VAL A 82 17.59 -9.18 1.56
CA VAL A 82 16.57 -10.21 1.38
C VAL A 82 15.18 -9.60 1.58
N SER A 83 14.32 -9.74 0.58
CA SER A 83 12.95 -9.22 0.63
C SER A 83 12.00 -10.15 1.40
N GLN A 84 10.87 -9.59 1.88
CA GLN A 84 9.74 -10.36 2.40
C GLN A 84 10.06 -11.20 3.65
N ILE A 85 10.94 -10.68 4.51
CA ILE A 85 11.31 -11.31 5.79
C ILE A 85 10.87 -10.48 7.00
N ASP A 86 10.10 -9.42 6.77
CA ASP A 86 9.57 -8.57 7.83
C ASP A 86 8.73 -9.41 8.80
N GLY A 87 9.03 -9.31 10.09
CA GLY A 87 8.39 -10.12 11.12
C GLY A 87 8.87 -11.58 11.23
N MET A 88 9.64 -12.09 10.27
CA MET A 88 10.19 -13.46 10.36
C MET A 88 11.42 -13.55 11.26
N LEU A 89 12.39 -12.65 11.11
CA LEU A 89 13.64 -12.65 11.89
C LEU A 89 13.54 -11.82 13.16
N TYR A 90 12.90 -10.65 13.10
CA TYR A 90 12.78 -9.72 14.22
C TYR A 90 11.31 -9.48 14.54
N SER A 91 10.93 -9.75 15.78
CA SER A 91 9.60 -9.40 16.27
C SER A 91 9.48 -7.89 16.42
N PRO A 92 8.46 -7.23 15.83
CA PRO A 92 8.17 -5.82 16.08
C PRO A 92 7.54 -5.61 17.46
N LEU A 93 7.46 -4.34 17.90
CA LEU A 93 6.73 -4.00 19.12
C LEU A 93 5.28 -4.44 19.06
N ALA A 94 4.62 -4.19 17.92
CA ALA A 94 3.27 -4.66 17.62
C ALA A 94 3.17 -5.12 16.16
N GLN A 95 2.25 -6.03 15.88
CA GLN A 95 2.03 -6.63 14.56
C GLN A 95 0.82 -6.01 13.89
N ARG A 96 0.92 -5.68 12.60
CA ARG A 96 -0.24 -5.28 11.78
C ARG A 96 -1.16 -6.47 11.56
N SER A 97 -2.46 -6.21 11.57
CA SER A 97 -3.43 -7.18 11.07
C SER A 97 -3.51 -7.10 9.54
N LEU A 98 -3.60 -8.26 8.88
CA LEU A 98 -3.74 -8.34 7.42
C LEU A 98 -5.20 -8.21 6.94
N ASP A 99 -6.14 -8.02 7.87
CA ASP A 99 -7.56 -7.79 7.60
C ASP A 99 -8.13 -6.55 8.32
N GLU A 100 -7.23 -5.69 8.84
CA GLU A 100 -7.57 -4.44 9.51
C GLU A 100 -6.42 -3.43 9.32
N PRO A 101 -6.43 -2.63 8.24
CA PRO A 101 -5.26 -1.84 7.80
C PRO A 101 -4.87 -0.69 8.74
N TYR A 102 -5.79 -0.26 9.64
CA TYR A 102 -5.60 0.90 10.52
C TYR A 102 -5.20 0.52 11.95
N THR A 103 -4.84 -0.74 12.18
CA THR A 103 -4.65 -1.28 13.53
C THR A 103 -3.38 -2.12 13.64
N VAL A 104 -2.73 -2.03 14.79
CA VAL A 104 -1.66 -2.92 15.22
C VAL A 104 -2.01 -3.56 16.56
N TYR A 105 -1.55 -4.78 16.78
CA TYR A 105 -1.79 -5.58 17.97
C TYR A 105 -0.48 -5.90 18.66
N GLY A 106 -0.46 -5.81 19.97
CA GLY A 106 0.76 -6.00 20.76
C GLY A 106 1.41 -7.37 20.53
N LEU A 107 2.75 -7.36 20.38
CA LEU A 107 3.60 -8.54 20.27
C LEU A 107 4.75 -8.44 21.28
N VAL A 108 5.89 -7.79 20.96
CA VAL A 108 6.95 -7.51 21.95
C VAL A 108 6.41 -6.58 23.03
N ALA A 109 5.64 -5.58 22.69
CA ALA A 109 4.82 -4.83 23.63
C ALA A 109 3.48 -5.53 23.85
N GLN A 110 3.18 -5.94 25.06
CA GLN A 110 1.88 -6.52 25.39
C GLN A 110 0.76 -5.48 25.46
N LYS A 111 1.10 -4.23 25.78
CA LYS A 111 0.18 -3.08 25.85
C LYS A 111 0.87 -1.81 25.37
N MET A 112 0.04 -0.89 24.88
CA MET A 112 0.44 0.42 24.36
C MET A 112 -0.47 1.49 24.93
N GLU A 113 0.07 2.68 25.20
CA GLU A 113 -0.66 3.80 25.79
C GLU A 113 -0.29 5.08 25.05
N ARG A 114 -1.25 5.64 24.35
CA ARG A 114 -1.10 6.92 23.64
C ARG A 114 -1.56 8.04 24.56
N ALA A 115 -0.75 9.07 24.74
CA ALA A 115 -1.16 10.26 25.48
C ALA A 115 -2.32 10.98 24.78
N ASP A 116 -3.21 11.62 25.55
CA ASP A 116 -4.40 12.31 25.03
C ASP A 116 -4.06 13.46 24.08
N ASP A 117 -2.91 14.12 24.29
CA ASP A 117 -2.40 15.17 23.40
C ASP A 117 -1.78 14.61 22.10
N GLY A 118 -1.64 13.29 21.99
CA GLY A 118 -1.02 12.59 20.87
C GLY A 118 0.49 12.79 20.74
N LEU A 119 1.15 13.41 21.72
CA LEU A 119 2.58 13.75 21.67
C LEU A 119 3.49 12.68 22.29
N SER A 120 2.94 11.58 22.77
CA SER A 120 3.74 10.43 23.19
C SER A 120 3.02 9.10 23.05
N LEU A 121 3.81 8.03 22.96
CA LEU A 121 3.36 6.65 22.92
C LEU A 121 4.25 5.82 23.83
N ARG A 122 3.67 5.16 24.83
CA ARG A 122 4.34 4.29 25.78
C ARG A 122 4.06 2.83 25.44
N PHE A 123 5.09 2.01 25.52
CA PHE A 123 5.03 0.57 25.29
C PHE A 123 5.40 -0.19 26.56
N TYR A 124 4.57 -1.15 26.93
CA TYR A 124 4.79 -2.07 28.05
C TYR A 124 5.20 -3.43 27.50
N LEU A 125 6.48 -3.79 27.63
CA LEU A 125 7.04 -4.98 27.01
C LEU A 125 6.55 -6.27 27.68
N ASN A 126 6.32 -7.29 26.87
CA ASN A 126 5.93 -8.60 27.34
C ASN A 126 7.09 -9.26 28.12
N PRO A 127 6.88 -9.69 29.37
CA PRO A 127 7.95 -10.30 30.18
C PRO A 127 8.50 -11.60 29.60
N LYS A 128 7.81 -12.24 28.66
CA LYS A 128 8.27 -13.44 27.97
C LYS A 128 9.12 -13.13 26.72
N ALA A 129 9.11 -11.88 26.24
CA ALA A 129 9.82 -11.48 25.04
C ALA A 129 11.33 -11.67 25.21
N ARG A 130 11.94 -12.44 24.27
CA ARG A 130 13.38 -12.76 24.28
C ARG A 130 13.93 -12.98 22.88
N PHE A 131 15.20 -12.77 22.73
CA PHE A 131 15.96 -13.13 21.54
C PHE A 131 16.17 -14.66 21.44
N ALA A 132 16.63 -15.13 20.29
CA ALA A 132 16.85 -16.55 20.05
C ALA A 132 18.00 -17.16 20.91
N ASP A 133 18.87 -16.34 21.49
CA ASP A 133 19.89 -16.76 22.47
C ASP A 133 19.35 -16.85 23.93
N GLY A 134 18.05 -16.58 24.10
CA GLY A 134 17.37 -16.64 25.39
C GLY A 134 17.42 -15.35 26.22
N LYS A 135 18.21 -14.35 25.83
CA LYS A 135 18.26 -13.06 26.54
C LYS A 135 16.93 -12.32 26.41
N PRO A 136 16.44 -11.66 27.49
CA PRO A 136 15.20 -10.90 27.44
C PRO A 136 15.34 -9.69 26.49
N ILE A 137 14.25 -9.33 25.83
CA ILE A 137 14.14 -8.05 25.13
C ILE A 137 13.82 -6.98 26.16
N THR A 138 14.59 -5.90 26.15
CA THR A 138 14.48 -4.79 27.10
C THR A 138 14.08 -3.49 26.42
N ALA A 139 13.68 -2.50 27.22
CA ALA A 139 13.41 -1.14 26.73
C ALA A 139 14.66 -0.48 26.11
N GLU A 140 15.87 -0.86 26.57
CA GLU A 140 17.14 -0.41 25.98
C GLU A 140 17.32 -0.97 24.56
N ASP A 141 16.97 -2.26 24.29
CA ASP A 141 17.01 -2.81 22.94
C ASP A 141 16.06 -2.06 22.00
N VAL A 142 14.91 -1.62 22.49
CA VAL A 142 13.95 -0.82 21.71
C VAL A 142 14.53 0.55 21.36
N ARG A 143 15.08 1.26 22.35
CA ARG A 143 15.75 2.56 22.13
C ARG A 143 16.91 2.42 21.16
N TYR A 144 17.76 1.41 21.38
CA TYR A 144 18.89 1.09 20.49
C TYR A 144 18.42 0.82 19.05
N SER A 145 17.34 0.05 18.88
CA SER A 145 16.78 -0.27 17.56
C SER A 145 16.35 0.99 16.79
N PHE A 146 15.69 1.91 17.47
CA PHE A 146 15.31 3.19 16.89
C PHE A 146 16.55 4.01 16.51
N GLU A 147 17.51 4.18 17.42
CA GLU A 147 18.76 4.92 17.16
C GLU A 147 19.56 4.30 16.01
N LEU A 148 19.63 2.96 15.95
CA LEU A 148 20.30 2.22 14.87
C LEU A 148 19.68 2.51 13.50
N LEU A 149 18.36 2.46 13.40
CA LEU A 149 17.66 2.78 12.16
C LEU A 149 17.78 4.26 11.77
N MET A 150 17.77 5.17 12.74
CA MET A 150 17.93 6.60 12.47
C MET A 150 19.34 6.98 12.04
N THR A 151 20.37 6.26 12.48
CA THR A 151 21.79 6.57 12.19
C THR A 151 22.36 5.75 11.02
N GLN A 152 21.99 4.46 10.93
CA GLN A 152 22.58 3.52 9.98
C GLN A 152 21.52 2.86 9.04
N GLY A 153 20.24 3.05 9.32
CA GLY A 153 19.15 2.53 8.51
C GLY A 153 18.95 3.32 7.21
N SER A 154 18.05 2.83 6.36
CA SER A 154 17.71 3.48 5.10
C SER A 154 17.10 4.88 5.31
N LEU A 155 17.20 5.73 4.30
CA LEU A 155 16.59 7.07 4.29
C LEU A 155 15.08 7.01 4.61
N ARG A 156 14.42 5.93 4.21
CA ARG A 156 13.01 5.71 4.53
C ARG A 156 12.72 5.84 6.03
N TYR A 157 13.54 5.23 6.89
CA TYR A 157 13.33 5.29 8.35
C TYR A 157 13.58 6.68 8.91
N ARG A 158 14.63 7.36 8.44
CA ARG A 158 14.91 8.74 8.84
C ARG A 158 13.77 9.69 8.49
N THR A 159 13.15 9.50 7.32
CA THR A 159 11.98 10.29 6.90
C THR A 159 10.73 9.91 7.70
N GLN A 160 10.44 8.61 7.83
CA GLN A 160 9.25 8.10 8.51
C GLN A 160 9.21 8.49 9.99
N PHE A 161 10.35 8.47 10.66
CA PHE A 161 10.46 8.78 12.08
C PHE A 161 10.95 10.20 12.37
N ALA A 162 10.99 11.09 11.38
CA ALA A 162 11.51 12.46 11.53
C ALA A 162 10.80 13.27 12.63
N ALA A 163 9.52 12.98 12.90
CA ALA A 163 8.73 13.64 13.94
C ALA A 163 8.88 12.97 15.32
N VAL A 164 9.64 11.89 15.48
CA VAL A 164 10.06 11.41 16.80
C VAL A 164 11.08 12.39 17.37
N LYS A 165 10.83 12.84 18.60
CA LYS A 165 11.71 13.78 19.33
C LYS A 165 12.82 13.03 20.05
N ASP A 166 12.44 12.07 20.88
CA ASP A 166 13.33 11.23 21.67
C ASP A 166 12.64 9.92 22.09
N VAL A 167 13.44 8.98 22.58
CA VAL A 167 12.99 7.70 23.13
C VAL A 167 13.50 7.58 24.56
N VAL A 168 12.59 7.50 25.52
CA VAL A 168 12.89 7.47 26.95
C VAL A 168 12.67 6.06 27.49
N VAL A 169 13.69 5.47 28.08
CA VAL A 169 13.60 4.24 28.86
C VAL A 169 13.15 4.60 30.27
N GLU A 170 11.92 4.24 30.65
CA GLU A 170 11.35 4.52 31.95
C GLU A 170 11.74 3.43 32.96
N ASP A 171 11.80 2.19 32.54
CA ASP A 171 12.35 1.04 33.26
C ASP A 171 12.73 -0.07 32.26
N ALA A 172 13.16 -1.25 32.75
CA ALA A 172 13.63 -2.34 31.90
C ALA A 172 12.58 -2.86 30.90
N ARG A 173 11.28 -2.58 31.10
CA ARG A 173 10.15 -3.06 30.30
C ARG A 173 9.20 -1.96 29.84
N THR A 174 9.50 -0.70 30.14
CA THR A 174 8.67 0.42 29.75
C THR A 174 9.51 1.43 28.98
N VAL A 175 9.10 1.67 27.74
CA VAL A 175 9.75 2.65 26.85
C VAL A 175 8.72 3.61 26.30
N ARG A 176 9.05 4.90 26.27
CA ARG A 176 8.18 5.96 25.75
C ARG A 176 8.85 6.69 24.61
N PHE A 177 8.12 6.81 23.51
CA PHE A 177 8.45 7.65 22.37
C PHE A 177 7.74 8.99 22.53
N ASN A 178 8.50 10.08 22.49
CA ASN A 178 7.97 11.43 22.47
C ASN A 178 8.00 11.96 21.03
N PHE A 179 6.97 12.68 20.62
CA PHE A 179 6.84 13.26 19.29
C PHE A 179 7.02 14.77 19.31
N LYS A 180 7.54 15.35 18.23
CA LYS A 180 7.71 16.80 18.05
C LYS A 180 6.36 17.50 17.81
N ASN A 181 5.45 16.80 17.15
CA ASN A 181 4.09 17.20 16.82
C ASN A 181 3.22 15.95 16.62
N ASN A 182 1.93 16.13 16.44
CA ASN A 182 0.94 15.09 16.19
C ASN A 182 0.34 15.14 14.77
N GLU A 183 1.04 15.76 13.81
CA GLU A 183 0.56 15.95 12.44
C GLU A 183 0.44 14.63 11.67
N SER A 184 1.35 13.68 11.91
CA SER A 184 1.27 12.35 11.29
C SER A 184 0.42 11.40 12.12
N ARG A 185 -0.77 11.07 11.64
CA ARG A 185 -1.67 10.11 12.30
C ARG A 185 -1.13 8.69 12.31
N THR A 186 -0.31 8.32 11.33
CA THR A 186 0.25 6.96 11.20
C THR A 186 1.53 6.76 11.99
N LEU A 187 2.23 7.82 12.39
CA LEU A 187 3.48 7.72 13.12
C LEU A 187 3.42 6.82 14.35
N PRO A 188 2.36 6.86 15.20
CA PRO A 188 2.24 5.94 16.33
C PRO A 188 2.22 4.46 15.92
N LEU A 189 1.52 4.12 14.81
CA LEU A 189 1.50 2.76 14.27
C LEU A 189 2.83 2.38 13.63
N ASP A 190 3.48 3.32 12.97
CA ASP A 190 4.78 3.09 12.34
C ASP A 190 5.86 2.80 13.38
N VAL A 191 5.87 3.55 14.48
CA VAL A 191 6.73 3.28 15.65
C VAL A 191 6.38 1.93 16.28
N ALA A 192 5.09 1.59 16.40
CA ALA A 192 4.65 0.31 16.96
C ALA A 192 5.11 -0.90 16.10
N THR A 193 5.34 -0.71 14.80
CA THR A 193 5.86 -1.77 13.93
C THR A 193 7.39 -1.80 13.81
N LEU A 194 8.10 -1.04 14.66
CA LEU A 194 9.55 -1.05 14.72
C LEU A 194 10.08 -2.46 15.03
N PRO A 195 10.99 -3.04 14.21
CA PRO A 195 11.67 -4.28 14.55
C PRO A 195 12.63 -4.06 15.71
N VAL A 196 12.66 -4.99 16.68
CA VAL A 196 13.54 -4.88 17.83
C VAL A 196 14.81 -5.69 17.61
N PHE A 197 15.94 -4.99 17.55
CA PHE A 197 17.27 -5.54 17.33
C PHE A 197 18.00 -5.78 18.66
N PRO A 198 18.76 -6.89 18.79
CA PRO A 198 19.58 -7.13 19.97
C PRO A 198 20.80 -6.19 20.00
N GLU A 199 20.82 -5.26 20.95
CA GLU A 199 21.92 -4.32 21.14
C GLU A 199 23.26 -5.05 21.31
N HIS A 200 23.28 -6.11 22.14
CA HIS A 200 24.48 -6.89 22.44
C HIS A 200 25.05 -7.63 21.23
N TRP A 201 24.27 -7.83 20.17
CA TRP A 201 24.70 -8.43 18.90
C TRP A 201 25.21 -7.37 17.93
N TRP A 202 24.39 -6.32 17.69
CA TRP A 202 24.66 -5.33 16.66
C TRP A 202 25.71 -4.29 17.02
N LYS A 203 25.98 -4.05 18.31
CA LYS A 203 27.09 -3.15 18.74
C LYS A 203 28.46 -3.55 18.23
N THR A 204 28.67 -4.82 17.90
CA THR A 204 29.96 -5.38 17.46
C THR A 204 29.97 -5.75 15.99
N ARG A 205 28.93 -5.39 15.23
CA ARG A 205 28.75 -5.76 13.84
C ARG A 205 28.42 -4.57 12.97
N ASP A 206 28.73 -4.69 11.67
CA ASP A 206 28.54 -3.64 10.68
C ASP A 206 27.08 -3.66 10.13
N PHE A 207 26.17 -3.00 10.83
CA PHE A 207 24.79 -2.88 10.40
C PHE A 207 24.66 -2.06 9.12
N ALA A 208 25.45 -0.98 8.97
CA ALA A 208 25.39 -0.07 7.82
C ALA A 208 25.73 -0.75 6.48
N ASN A 209 26.45 -1.88 6.52
CA ASN A 209 26.73 -2.72 5.35
C ASN A 209 25.91 -4.03 5.34
N GLY A 210 24.83 -4.13 6.10
CA GLY A 210 23.89 -5.25 6.10
C GLY A 210 24.36 -6.52 6.80
N GLY A 211 25.50 -6.46 7.51
CA GLY A 211 26.08 -7.64 8.19
C GLY A 211 26.53 -8.77 7.26
N GLY A 212 26.50 -8.57 5.94
CA GLY A 212 26.85 -9.57 4.94
C GLY A 212 25.89 -10.77 4.94
N TYR A 213 26.46 -11.98 4.90
CA TYR A 213 25.71 -13.23 4.89
C TYR A 213 25.76 -13.98 6.25
N GLU A 214 26.28 -13.35 7.30
CA GLU A 214 26.21 -13.90 8.65
C GLU A 214 24.76 -13.97 9.11
N ALA A 215 24.33 -15.14 9.61
CA ALA A 215 22.98 -15.31 10.14
C ALA A 215 22.77 -14.41 11.37
N PRO A 216 21.87 -13.43 11.30
CA PRO A 216 21.70 -12.50 12.40
C PRO A 216 20.95 -13.14 13.58
N LEU A 217 21.29 -12.72 14.80
CA LEU A 217 20.54 -13.07 15.99
C LEU A 217 19.19 -12.37 15.96
N GLY A 218 18.10 -13.11 15.86
CA GLY A 218 16.73 -12.61 15.78
C GLY A 218 15.93 -12.81 17.05
N SER A 219 14.67 -12.34 17.01
CA SER A 219 13.66 -12.52 18.05
C SER A 219 12.36 -13.10 17.49
N GLY A 220 12.34 -13.35 16.19
CA GLY A 220 11.16 -13.76 15.42
C GLY A 220 10.91 -15.27 15.40
N PRO A 221 9.83 -15.68 14.70
CA PRO A 221 9.43 -17.08 14.58
C PRO A 221 10.39 -17.95 13.74
N TYR A 222 11.26 -17.33 12.96
CA TYR A 222 12.25 -18.01 12.14
C TYR A 222 13.67 -17.51 12.42
N ARG A 223 14.65 -18.35 12.08
CA ARG A 223 16.08 -18.02 12.05
C ARG A 223 16.66 -18.43 10.70
N VAL A 224 17.71 -17.77 10.27
CA VAL A 224 18.43 -18.16 9.05
C VAL A 224 19.15 -19.48 9.32
N SER A 225 18.92 -20.51 8.49
CA SER A 225 19.56 -21.83 8.60
C SER A 225 20.54 -22.11 7.47
N LYS A 226 20.31 -21.52 6.28
CA LYS A 226 21.20 -21.70 5.13
C LYS A 226 21.19 -20.48 4.23
N VAL A 227 22.35 -20.11 3.74
CA VAL A 227 22.52 -19.04 2.74
C VAL A 227 23.34 -19.58 1.57
N ASP A 228 22.82 -19.47 0.36
CA ASP A 228 23.56 -19.60 -0.89
C ASP A 228 23.63 -18.18 -1.48
N SER A 229 24.80 -17.55 -1.36
CA SER A 229 25.01 -16.11 -1.57
C SER A 229 24.43 -15.61 -2.88
N GLY A 230 23.50 -14.66 -2.79
CA GLY A 230 22.80 -14.04 -3.91
C GLY A 230 21.77 -14.93 -4.62
N ARG A 231 21.67 -16.22 -4.29
CA ARG A 231 20.84 -17.20 -5.02
C ARG A 231 19.67 -17.74 -4.23
N SER A 232 19.89 -18.12 -2.96
CA SER A 232 18.81 -18.58 -2.11
C SER A 232 19.11 -18.40 -0.63
N ILE A 233 18.05 -18.28 0.17
CA ILE A 233 18.12 -18.25 1.62
C ILE A 233 17.03 -19.14 2.20
N THR A 234 17.39 -19.94 3.22
CA THR A 234 16.46 -20.80 3.94
C THR A 234 16.37 -20.37 5.39
N PHE A 235 15.15 -20.27 5.86
CA PHE A 235 14.80 -20.01 7.24
C PHE A 235 14.25 -21.29 7.87
N GLU A 236 14.63 -21.54 9.12
CA GLU A 236 14.13 -22.62 9.96
C GLU A 236 13.25 -22.06 11.05
N ARG A 237 12.10 -22.67 11.29
CA ARG A 237 11.17 -22.25 12.34
C ARG A 237 11.79 -22.42 13.72
N ASN A 238 11.72 -21.38 14.52
CA ASN A 238 12.12 -21.45 15.92
C ASN A 238 10.97 -22.08 16.74
N ALA A 239 11.06 -23.39 17.00
CA ALA A 239 10.03 -24.12 17.72
C ALA A 239 9.82 -23.60 19.16
N ASP A 240 10.85 -22.98 19.74
CA ASP A 240 10.83 -22.39 21.09
C ASP A 240 10.60 -20.90 21.08
N TRP A 241 10.14 -20.34 19.96
CA TRP A 241 9.84 -18.93 19.89
C TRP A 241 8.82 -18.52 20.96
N TRP A 242 9.18 -17.52 21.73
CA TRP A 242 8.42 -17.06 22.90
C TRP A 242 6.99 -16.57 22.54
N GLY A 243 6.79 -16.06 21.33
CA GLY A 243 5.54 -15.49 20.83
C GLY A 243 4.56 -16.47 20.21
N LYS A 244 4.92 -17.76 20.06
CA LYS A 244 4.16 -18.76 19.28
C LYS A 244 2.71 -18.98 19.72
N ASP A 245 2.41 -18.79 21.02
CA ASP A 245 1.09 -19.02 21.59
C ASP A 245 0.29 -17.72 21.79
N LEU A 246 0.86 -16.57 21.42
CA LEU A 246 0.15 -15.30 21.49
C LEU A 246 -0.99 -15.25 20.45
N PRO A 247 -2.11 -14.56 20.75
CA PRO A 247 -3.23 -14.45 19.82
C PRO A 247 -2.83 -13.98 18.41
N VAL A 248 -1.90 -13.02 18.33
CA VAL A 248 -1.37 -12.46 17.08
C VAL A 248 -0.54 -13.43 16.24
N SER A 249 -0.13 -14.57 16.81
CA SER A 249 0.78 -15.54 16.17
C SER A 249 0.14 -16.92 16.02
N ARG A 250 -0.91 -17.20 16.78
CA ARG A 250 -1.53 -18.53 16.82
C ARG A 250 -2.13 -18.90 15.46
N GLY A 251 -1.71 -20.02 14.90
CA GLY A 251 -2.12 -20.49 13.57
C GLY A 251 -1.32 -19.90 12.41
N LEU A 252 -0.29 -19.09 12.68
CA LEU A 252 0.68 -18.58 11.72
C LEU A 252 2.03 -19.33 11.85
N TYR A 253 2.94 -19.12 10.88
CA TYR A 253 4.29 -19.67 10.88
C TYR A 253 4.30 -21.19 11.00
N ASN A 254 3.58 -21.87 10.09
CA ASN A 254 3.33 -23.31 10.20
C ASN A 254 4.43 -24.17 9.59
N PHE A 255 5.21 -23.66 8.64
CA PHE A 255 6.29 -24.41 7.98
C PHE A 255 7.53 -24.53 8.86
N ASP A 256 8.17 -25.71 8.86
CA ASP A 256 9.48 -25.89 9.53
C ASP A 256 10.57 -25.16 8.77
N HIS A 257 10.49 -25.16 7.42
CA HIS A 257 11.43 -24.46 6.57
C HIS A 257 10.70 -23.54 5.61
N PHE A 258 11.26 -22.33 5.44
CA PHE A 258 10.80 -21.36 4.48
C PHE A 258 11.99 -20.91 3.64
N SER A 259 11.97 -21.09 2.32
CA SER A 259 13.06 -20.64 1.46
C SER A 259 12.62 -19.62 0.42
N ILE A 260 13.55 -18.76 0.05
CA ILE A 260 13.40 -17.77 -1.02
C ILE A 260 14.48 -18.05 -2.06
N GLU A 261 14.03 -18.32 -3.30
CA GLU A 261 14.88 -18.59 -4.45
C GLU A 261 14.91 -17.36 -5.36
N TYR A 262 16.09 -16.90 -5.75
CA TYR A 262 16.30 -15.71 -6.58
C TYR A 262 16.61 -16.11 -8.02
N PHE A 263 15.96 -15.45 -8.97
CA PHE A 263 16.12 -15.71 -10.40
C PHE A 263 16.36 -14.42 -11.15
N GLY A 264 17.44 -14.37 -11.94
CA GLY A 264 17.76 -13.23 -12.80
C GLY A 264 16.91 -13.15 -14.08
N ASP A 265 16.15 -14.21 -14.40
CA ASP A 265 15.27 -14.29 -15.57
C ASP A 265 13.92 -14.89 -15.17
N THR A 266 12.85 -14.18 -15.57
CA THR A 266 11.48 -14.56 -15.18
C THR A 266 10.95 -15.79 -15.94
N ASP A 267 11.40 -16.06 -17.16
CA ASP A 267 10.99 -17.23 -17.91
C ASP A 267 11.69 -18.49 -17.37
N VAL A 268 12.95 -18.38 -16.98
CA VAL A 268 13.67 -19.43 -16.25
C VAL A 268 12.95 -19.74 -14.94
N ALA A 269 12.59 -18.74 -14.15
CA ALA A 269 11.85 -18.94 -12.90
C ALA A 269 10.54 -19.71 -13.13
N ARG A 270 9.77 -19.37 -14.17
CA ARG A 270 8.54 -20.09 -14.53
C ARG A 270 8.80 -21.56 -14.89
N GLN A 271 9.86 -21.83 -15.64
CA GLN A 271 10.25 -23.21 -16.00
C GLN A 271 10.65 -24.01 -14.75
N VAL A 272 11.41 -23.40 -13.83
CA VAL A 272 11.85 -24.01 -12.58
C VAL A 272 10.65 -24.31 -11.67
N LEU A 273 9.65 -23.42 -11.56
CA LEU A 273 8.39 -23.71 -10.87
C LEU A 273 7.66 -24.90 -11.50
N ARG A 274 7.51 -24.90 -12.81
CA ARG A 274 6.85 -26.00 -13.54
C ARG A 274 7.56 -27.34 -13.36
N GLY A 275 8.88 -27.32 -13.15
CA GLY A 275 9.69 -28.48 -12.78
C GLY A 275 9.57 -28.90 -11.31
N GLY A 276 8.84 -28.16 -10.47
CA GLY A 276 8.61 -28.48 -9.05
C GLY A 276 9.79 -28.18 -8.12
N ALA A 277 10.78 -27.40 -8.58
CA ALA A 277 11.92 -27.08 -7.74
C ALA A 277 11.59 -26.06 -6.64
N TYR A 278 10.58 -25.22 -6.84
CA TYR A 278 9.99 -24.39 -5.79
C TYR A 278 8.45 -24.39 -5.89
N ASP A 279 7.75 -23.84 -4.90
CA ASP A 279 6.35 -24.14 -4.65
C ASP A 279 5.38 -23.01 -4.96
N TYR A 280 5.81 -21.75 -4.83
CA TYR A 280 4.93 -20.59 -4.89
C TYR A 280 5.59 -19.45 -5.64
N ASN A 281 4.83 -18.81 -6.53
CA ASN A 281 5.23 -17.61 -7.27
C ASN A 281 4.13 -16.56 -7.27
N ARG A 282 4.50 -15.30 -7.02
CA ARG A 282 3.69 -14.13 -7.34
C ARG A 282 4.08 -13.64 -8.72
N GLU A 283 3.15 -13.69 -9.67
CA GLU A 283 3.40 -13.36 -11.08
C GLU A 283 2.94 -11.92 -11.39
N PHE A 284 3.86 -11.13 -11.91
CA PHE A 284 3.59 -9.72 -12.24
C PHE A 284 3.33 -9.49 -13.74
N SER A 285 3.63 -10.48 -14.57
CA SER A 285 3.39 -10.41 -16.00
C SER A 285 2.02 -10.99 -16.37
N ALA A 286 1.16 -10.17 -16.99
CA ALA A 286 -0.13 -10.64 -17.52
C ALA A 286 0.02 -11.81 -18.51
N THR A 287 1.00 -11.75 -19.40
CA THR A 287 1.30 -12.83 -20.34
C THR A 287 1.85 -14.05 -19.61
N GLY A 288 2.81 -13.86 -18.67
CA GLY A 288 3.35 -14.93 -17.85
C GLY A 288 2.25 -15.65 -17.07
N TYR A 289 1.39 -14.90 -16.39
CA TYR A 289 0.25 -15.47 -15.66
C TYR A 289 -0.71 -16.23 -16.59
N SER A 290 -1.02 -15.67 -17.76
CA SER A 290 -2.00 -16.23 -18.68
C SER A 290 -1.56 -17.57 -19.27
N ILE A 291 -0.34 -17.67 -19.81
CA ILE A 291 0.13 -18.82 -20.60
C ILE A 291 1.45 -19.44 -20.10
N GLY A 292 2.18 -18.76 -19.20
CA GLY A 292 3.51 -19.22 -18.78
C GLY A 292 3.50 -20.51 -17.96
N TYR A 293 2.34 -20.92 -17.46
CA TYR A 293 2.15 -22.09 -16.61
C TYR A 293 1.28 -23.19 -17.22
N ASP A 294 0.90 -23.04 -18.49
CA ASP A 294 0.06 -24.02 -19.19
C ASP A 294 0.76 -25.39 -19.24
N GLY A 295 -0.04 -26.45 -19.08
CA GLY A 295 0.44 -27.82 -19.14
C GLY A 295 -0.40 -28.79 -18.33
N PRO A 296 -0.02 -30.11 -18.32
CA PRO A 296 -0.80 -31.15 -17.65
C PRO A 296 -1.03 -30.90 -16.16
N ALA A 297 -0.03 -30.34 -15.44
CA ALA A 297 -0.14 -30.07 -14.01
C ALA A 297 -1.19 -28.99 -13.67
N LEU A 298 -1.41 -28.02 -14.54
CA LEU A 298 -2.49 -27.05 -14.39
C LEU A 298 -3.85 -27.67 -14.72
N GLN A 299 -3.90 -28.52 -15.75
CA GLN A 299 -5.14 -29.18 -16.21
C GLN A 299 -5.69 -30.17 -15.17
N ASP A 300 -4.84 -30.95 -14.51
CA ASP A 300 -5.24 -31.91 -13.48
C ASP A 300 -5.32 -31.32 -12.06
N GLY A 301 -4.98 -30.05 -11.92
CA GLY A 301 -5.08 -29.30 -10.68
C GLY A 301 -3.93 -29.52 -9.69
N ARG A 302 -2.83 -30.16 -10.09
CA ARG A 302 -1.60 -30.20 -9.26
C ARG A 302 -0.92 -28.85 -9.17
N LEU A 303 -1.06 -28.01 -10.19
CA LEU A 303 -0.67 -26.61 -10.19
C LEU A 303 -1.93 -25.75 -10.09
N GLN A 304 -1.93 -24.74 -9.26
CA GLN A 304 -3.04 -23.82 -9.02
C GLN A 304 -2.69 -22.41 -9.50
N LYS A 305 -3.69 -21.67 -9.96
CA LYS A 305 -3.61 -20.24 -10.28
C LYS A 305 -4.79 -19.52 -9.68
N ALA A 306 -4.54 -18.41 -8.98
CA ALA A 306 -5.61 -17.53 -8.47
C ALA A 306 -5.13 -16.08 -8.32
N HIS A 307 -6.09 -15.17 -8.21
CA HIS A 307 -5.84 -13.84 -7.69
C HIS A 307 -6.16 -13.82 -6.21
N LEU A 308 -5.12 -13.72 -5.38
CA LEU A 308 -5.24 -13.64 -3.92
C LEU A 308 -5.11 -12.18 -3.46
N ALA A 309 -5.59 -11.87 -2.23
CA ALA A 309 -5.56 -10.52 -1.65
C ALA A 309 -6.27 -9.46 -2.51
N LYS A 310 -7.55 -9.24 -2.26
CA LYS A 310 -8.44 -8.45 -3.13
C LYS A 310 -8.63 -6.99 -2.70
N GLU A 311 -8.31 -6.64 -1.46
CA GLU A 311 -8.64 -5.34 -0.86
C GLU A 311 -7.40 -4.47 -0.56
N ALA A 312 -6.22 -4.91 -1.02
CA ALA A 312 -5.01 -4.11 -0.88
C ALA A 312 -5.09 -2.82 -1.70
N PRO A 313 -4.67 -1.67 -1.15
CA PRO A 313 -4.61 -0.42 -1.89
C PRO A 313 -3.82 -0.58 -3.19
N GLN A 314 -4.33 0.00 -4.26
CA GLN A 314 -3.70 -0.03 -5.58
C GLN A 314 -3.10 1.34 -5.89
N THR A 315 -1.87 1.36 -6.40
CA THR A 315 -1.28 2.61 -6.91
C THR A 315 -2.22 3.26 -7.92
N ALA A 316 -2.55 4.52 -7.70
CA ALA A 316 -3.37 5.30 -8.61
C ALA A 316 -2.56 5.63 -9.87
N GLN A 317 -2.68 4.81 -10.92
CA GLN A 317 -1.91 4.91 -12.15
C GLN A 317 -2.77 5.47 -13.29
N GLY A 318 -2.22 6.40 -14.07
CA GLY A 318 -2.92 6.98 -15.22
C GLY A 318 -2.00 7.66 -16.22
N PHE A 319 -2.57 8.07 -17.36
CA PHE A 319 -1.94 9.03 -18.24
C PHE A 319 -2.23 10.42 -17.67
N VAL A 320 -1.21 11.12 -17.26
CA VAL A 320 -1.29 12.37 -16.51
C VAL A 320 -1.00 13.54 -17.41
N PHE A 321 -1.89 14.53 -17.39
CA PHE A 321 -1.74 15.79 -18.10
C PHE A 321 -0.88 16.78 -17.33
N ASN A 322 0.02 17.48 -18.00
CA ASN A 322 0.67 18.66 -17.45
C ASN A 322 -0.25 19.88 -17.62
N LEU A 323 -0.87 20.34 -16.55
CA LEU A 323 -1.84 21.43 -16.59
C LEU A 323 -1.21 22.81 -16.85
N GLN A 324 0.12 22.93 -16.85
CA GLN A 324 0.81 24.15 -17.33
C GLN A 324 0.71 24.32 -18.85
N LYS A 325 0.36 23.24 -19.58
CA LYS A 325 0.23 23.29 -21.04
C LYS A 325 -1.13 23.83 -21.43
N PRO A 326 -1.20 24.88 -22.30
CA PRO A 326 -2.45 25.57 -22.62
C PRO A 326 -3.59 24.64 -23.11
N GLN A 327 -3.24 23.63 -23.94
CA GLN A 327 -4.21 22.67 -24.50
C GLN A 327 -4.87 21.79 -23.43
N PHE A 328 -4.29 21.66 -22.23
CA PHE A 328 -4.83 20.83 -21.15
C PHE A 328 -5.49 21.62 -20.03
N GLN A 329 -5.55 22.95 -20.11
CA GLN A 329 -6.19 23.78 -19.07
C GLN A 329 -7.72 23.62 -19.06
N ASP A 330 -8.35 23.48 -20.24
CA ASP A 330 -9.78 23.25 -20.33
C ASP A 330 -10.15 21.81 -19.96
N ARG A 331 -11.01 21.65 -18.95
CA ARG A 331 -11.52 20.36 -18.49
C ARG A 331 -12.15 19.53 -19.62
N ARG A 332 -12.86 20.19 -20.56
CA ARG A 332 -13.55 19.52 -21.67
C ARG A 332 -12.58 18.85 -22.61
N VAL A 333 -11.40 19.42 -22.83
CA VAL A 333 -10.31 18.79 -23.61
C VAL A 333 -9.82 17.53 -22.91
N ARG A 334 -9.56 17.60 -21.60
CA ARG A 334 -9.11 16.42 -20.82
C ARG A 334 -10.16 15.31 -20.81
N GLN A 335 -11.44 15.67 -20.66
CA GLN A 335 -12.56 14.73 -20.73
C GLN A 335 -12.67 14.07 -22.11
N ALA A 336 -12.54 14.83 -23.18
CA ALA A 336 -12.54 14.31 -24.55
C ALA A 336 -11.39 13.31 -24.77
N LEU A 337 -10.17 13.65 -24.34
CA LEU A 337 -9.02 12.75 -24.43
C LEU A 337 -9.20 11.48 -23.61
N ALA A 338 -9.84 11.54 -22.43
CA ALA A 338 -10.15 10.37 -21.62
C ALA A 338 -11.17 9.43 -22.27
N MET A 339 -12.14 9.96 -23.03
CA MET A 339 -13.13 9.18 -23.80
C MET A 339 -12.51 8.38 -24.95
N LEU A 340 -11.38 8.87 -25.48
CA LEU A 340 -10.71 8.27 -26.65
C LEU A 340 -9.75 7.14 -26.27
N TRP A 341 -9.53 6.88 -24.99
CA TRP A 341 -8.78 5.73 -24.49
C TRP A 341 -9.65 4.49 -24.39
N ASP A 342 -9.56 3.58 -25.37
CA ASP A 342 -10.28 2.29 -25.37
C ASP A 342 -9.55 1.27 -24.47
N PHE A 343 -9.83 1.35 -23.17
CA PHE A 343 -9.26 0.42 -22.20
C PHE A 343 -9.78 -1.00 -22.41
N GLU A 344 -11.08 -1.17 -22.66
CA GLU A 344 -11.71 -2.48 -22.80
C GLU A 344 -11.10 -3.28 -23.96
N TRP A 345 -10.85 -2.62 -25.10
CA TRP A 345 -10.14 -3.24 -26.22
C TRP A 345 -8.69 -3.56 -25.86
N SER A 346 -7.98 -2.61 -25.24
CA SER A 346 -6.59 -2.80 -24.82
C SER A 346 -6.46 -3.95 -23.81
N ASN A 347 -7.38 -4.02 -22.85
CA ASN A 347 -7.41 -5.09 -21.84
C ASN A 347 -7.66 -6.46 -22.50
N ARG A 348 -8.62 -6.53 -23.44
CA ARG A 348 -8.93 -7.76 -24.17
C ARG A 348 -7.78 -8.23 -25.05
N GLN A 349 -7.23 -7.34 -25.88
CA GLN A 349 -6.28 -7.71 -26.93
C GLN A 349 -4.84 -7.86 -26.40
N MET A 350 -4.45 -7.05 -25.42
CA MET A 350 -3.05 -6.94 -24.99
C MET A 350 -2.82 -7.46 -23.58
N MET A 351 -3.85 -7.40 -22.71
CA MET A 351 -3.73 -7.76 -21.30
C MET A 351 -4.60 -8.95 -20.90
N ARG A 352 -5.23 -9.63 -21.88
CA ARG A 352 -5.98 -10.89 -21.71
C ARG A 352 -7.11 -10.79 -20.66
N ASN A 353 -7.74 -9.62 -20.54
CA ASN A 353 -8.78 -9.29 -19.54
C ASN A 353 -8.33 -9.48 -18.07
N LEU A 354 -7.05 -9.37 -17.79
CA LEU A 354 -6.51 -9.59 -16.44
C LEU A 354 -6.52 -8.34 -15.54
N TYR A 355 -6.92 -7.20 -16.07
CA TYR A 355 -6.92 -5.95 -15.33
C TYR A 355 -8.30 -5.34 -15.18
N VAL A 356 -8.45 -4.55 -14.11
CA VAL A 356 -9.63 -3.73 -13.83
C VAL A 356 -9.29 -2.27 -14.11
N ARG A 357 -10.21 -1.54 -14.77
CA ARG A 357 -10.07 -0.08 -14.98
C ARG A 357 -10.07 0.65 -13.65
N GLN A 358 -9.13 1.56 -13.46
CA GLN A 358 -9.17 2.48 -12.32
C GLN A 358 -10.40 3.37 -12.38
N GLN A 359 -11.06 3.55 -11.24
CA GLN A 359 -12.27 4.35 -11.10
C GLN A 359 -12.11 5.42 -10.01
N SER A 360 -10.91 5.55 -9.42
CA SER A 360 -10.66 6.38 -8.25
C SER A 360 -9.17 6.59 -8.08
N PHE A 361 -8.77 7.71 -7.51
CA PHE A 361 -7.41 7.94 -7.03
C PHE A 361 -7.08 7.06 -5.79
N PHE A 362 -8.12 6.49 -5.15
CA PHE A 362 -8.01 5.58 -4.02
C PHE A 362 -8.54 4.18 -4.35
N SER A 363 -8.34 3.73 -5.58
CA SER A 363 -8.86 2.45 -6.07
C SER A 363 -8.57 1.30 -5.12
N ASN A 364 -9.56 0.41 -4.96
CA ASN A 364 -9.53 -0.78 -4.13
C ASN A 364 -9.42 -0.53 -2.61
N THR A 365 -9.87 0.64 -2.14
CA THR A 365 -9.97 1.00 -0.72
C THR A 365 -11.35 1.55 -0.38
N ASP A 366 -11.63 1.71 0.90
CA ASP A 366 -12.84 2.39 1.40
C ASP A 366 -12.78 3.92 1.22
N LEU A 367 -11.65 4.47 0.82
CA LEU A 367 -11.46 5.89 0.48
C LEU A 367 -12.03 6.29 -0.88
N ALA A 368 -12.36 5.32 -1.73
CA ALA A 368 -12.88 5.58 -3.07
C ALA A 368 -14.36 6.00 -3.05
N ALA A 369 -14.70 7.10 -3.70
CA ALA A 369 -16.06 7.63 -3.83
C ALA A 369 -16.91 6.80 -4.80
N ARG A 370 -17.58 5.76 -4.31
CA ARG A 370 -18.33 4.78 -5.12
C ARG A 370 -19.86 4.99 -5.13
N LYS A 371 -20.37 5.96 -4.37
CA LYS A 371 -21.79 6.26 -4.22
C LYS A 371 -21.99 7.76 -4.41
N LEU A 372 -23.22 8.24 -4.46
CA LEU A 372 -23.50 9.68 -4.36
C LEU A 372 -23.01 10.22 -3.00
N PRO A 373 -22.66 11.51 -2.91
CA PRO A 373 -22.21 12.09 -1.65
C PRO A 373 -23.30 11.99 -0.58
N ASP A 374 -22.92 11.56 0.60
CA ASP A 374 -23.80 11.56 1.78
C ASP A 374 -23.85 12.94 2.47
N ALA A 375 -24.56 13.04 3.58
CA ALA A 375 -24.70 14.31 4.29
C ALA A 375 -23.36 14.84 4.82
N GLY A 376 -22.45 13.98 5.25
CA GLY A 376 -21.12 14.37 5.72
C GLY A 376 -20.25 14.90 4.58
N GLU A 377 -20.24 14.21 3.44
CA GLU A 377 -19.56 14.67 2.23
C GLU A 377 -20.16 15.98 1.69
N LEU A 378 -21.50 16.11 1.67
CA LEU A 378 -22.18 17.33 1.22
C LEU A 378 -21.84 18.54 2.08
N ALA A 379 -21.73 18.38 3.39
CA ALA A 379 -21.31 19.48 4.29
C ALA A 379 -19.92 20.03 3.93
N ILE A 380 -19.02 19.17 3.41
CA ILE A 380 -17.67 19.53 2.96
C ILE A 380 -17.69 20.15 1.55
N LEU A 381 -18.54 19.64 0.66
CA LEU A 381 -18.56 20.01 -0.76
C LEU A 381 -19.36 21.29 -1.03
N GLU A 382 -20.47 21.54 -0.29
CA GLU A 382 -21.35 22.69 -0.53
C GLU A 382 -20.63 24.05 -0.45
N PRO A 383 -19.69 24.31 0.48
CA PRO A 383 -18.91 25.55 0.49
C PRO A 383 -18.06 25.77 -0.76
N LEU A 384 -17.78 24.72 -1.52
CA LEU A 384 -16.96 24.74 -2.74
C LEU A 384 -17.82 24.82 -4.02
N ARG A 385 -19.15 24.89 -3.89
CA ARG A 385 -20.06 24.98 -5.05
C ARG A 385 -19.71 26.19 -5.94
N GLY A 386 -19.68 25.96 -7.25
CA GLY A 386 -19.21 26.93 -8.24
C GLY A 386 -17.70 26.98 -8.46
N GLN A 387 -16.91 26.36 -7.58
CA GLN A 387 -15.45 26.17 -7.76
C GLN A 387 -15.08 24.76 -8.22
N ILE A 388 -16.01 23.82 -8.06
CA ILE A 388 -15.87 22.41 -8.44
C ILE A 388 -16.99 22.01 -9.42
N PRO A 389 -16.80 20.94 -10.21
CA PRO A 389 -17.81 20.48 -11.17
C PRO A 389 -19.14 20.09 -10.51
N ASP A 390 -20.28 20.47 -11.11
CA ASP A 390 -21.63 20.19 -10.58
C ASP A 390 -21.93 18.68 -10.51
N GLU A 391 -21.31 17.89 -11.36
CA GLU A 391 -21.43 16.43 -11.36
C GLU A 391 -20.96 15.79 -10.05
N VAL A 392 -20.06 16.44 -9.29
CA VAL A 392 -19.60 16.01 -7.96
C VAL A 392 -20.78 15.79 -7.01
N PHE A 393 -21.84 16.60 -7.12
CA PHE A 393 -23.03 16.55 -6.26
C PHE A 393 -24.08 15.55 -6.72
N THR A 394 -24.12 15.24 -8.02
CA THR A 394 -25.28 14.60 -8.66
C THR A 394 -24.97 13.25 -9.30
N GLN A 395 -23.70 12.92 -9.50
CA GLN A 395 -23.31 11.73 -10.24
C GLN A 395 -22.17 10.98 -9.55
N VAL A 396 -22.16 9.66 -9.72
CA VAL A 396 -21.00 8.84 -9.39
C VAL A 396 -20.07 8.81 -10.59
N PHE A 397 -18.81 9.16 -10.39
CA PHE A 397 -17.84 9.12 -11.47
C PHE A 397 -17.66 7.69 -11.98
N GLN A 398 -17.61 7.57 -13.29
CA GLN A 398 -17.20 6.37 -13.99
C GLN A 398 -16.24 6.75 -15.12
N ALA A 399 -15.08 6.11 -15.15
CA ALA A 399 -14.18 6.28 -16.28
C ALA A 399 -14.89 5.90 -17.59
N PRO A 400 -14.66 6.65 -18.69
CA PRO A 400 -15.31 6.37 -19.96
C PRO A 400 -15.13 4.91 -20.37
N LYS A 401 -16.22 4.23 -20.68
CA LYS A 401 -16.25 2.80 -21.02
C LYS A 401 -16.64 2.61 -22.48
N THR A 402 -16.03 1.62 -23.13
CA THR A 402 -16.35 1.17 -24.50
C THR A 402 -16.89 -0.26 -24.46
N ASP A 403 -17.30 -0.79 -25.63
CA ASP A 403 -17.68 -2.21 -25.78
C ASP A 403 -16.45 -3.12 -26.01
N GLY A 404 -15.25 -2.52 -26.15
CA GLY A 404 -14.01 -3.23 -26.43
C GLY A 404 -13.90 -3.81 -27.84
N SER A 405 -14.73 -3.35 -28.78
CA SER A 405 -14.64 -3.75 -30.18
C SER A 405 -13.44 -3.11 -30.92
N GLY A 406 -12.91 -2.01 -30.38
CA GLY A 406 -11.92 -1.17 -31.05
C GLY A 406 -12.55 -0.15 -32.02
N VAL A 407 -13.87 -0.14 -32.12
CA VAL A 407 -14.65 0.83 -32.90
C VAL A 407 -15.40 1.73 -31.93
N ILE A 408 -14.87 2.90 -31.66
CA ILE A 408 -15.40 3.83 -30.65
C ILE A 408 -15.98 5.11 -31.26
N ARG A 409 -16.69 4.98 -32.39
CA ARG A 409 -17.21 6.12 -33.14
C ARG A 409 -18.14 7.00 -32.30
N ASP A 410 -18.96 6.43 -31.44
CA ASP A 410 -19.83 7.15 -30.51
C ASP A 410 -19.02 8.02 -29.53
N LYS A 411 -17.89 7.51 -29.02
CA LYS A 411 -16.98 8.25 -28.16
C LYS A 411 -16.24 9.36 -28.90
N GLN A 412 -15.86 9.09 -30.14
CA GLN A 412 -15.24 10.11 -31.01
C GLN A 412 -16.18 11.28 -31.29
N LEU A 413 -17.47 11.01 -31.56
CA LEU A 413 -18.48 12.07 -31.76
C LEU A 413 -18.71 12.88 -30.47
N GLN A 414 -18.80 12.22 -29.31
CA GLN A 414 -18.92 12.90 -28.02
C GLN A 414 -17.67 13.73 -27.71
N ALA A 415 -16.48 13.22 -27.97
CA ALA A 415 -15.23 13.94 -27.80
C ALA A 415 -15.14 15.18 -28.70
N LEU A 416 -15.52 15.04 -29.98
CA LEU A 416 -15.56 16.16 -30.92
C LEU A 416 -16.51 17.27 -30.45
N ALA A 417 -17.69 16.93 -29.92
CA ALA A 417 -18.63 17.91 -29.39
C ALA A 417 -18.05 18.68 -28.18
N LEU A 418 -17.32 18.00 -27.29
CA LEU A 418 -16.63 18.64 -26.16
C LEU A 418 -15.49 19.55 -26.63
N LEU A 419 -14.72 19.10 -27.62
CA LEU A 419 -13.61 19.87 -28.19
C LEU A 419 -14.11 21.12 -28.92
N GLU A 420 -15.22 21.04 -29.65
CA GLU A 420 -15.85 22.18 -30.29
C GLU A 420 -16.33 23.22 -29.25
N GLN A 421 -16.98 22.77 -28.17
CA GLN A 421 -17.35 23.64 -27.04
C GLN A 421 -16.12 24.28 -26.37
N ALA A 422 -14.97 23.60 -26.38
CA ALA A 422 -13.69 24.10 -25.89
C ALA A 422 -12.94 25.00 -26.91
N GLY A 423 -13.55 25.29 -28.07
CA GLY A 423 -13.00 26.20 -29.09
C GLY A 423 -12.11 25.52 -30.15
N TRP A 424 -12.04 24.18 -30.18
CA TRP A 424 -11.31 23.44 -31.19
C TRP A 424 -12.21 23.09 -32.36
N LYS A 425 -11.82 23.46 -33.58
CA LYS A 425 -12.63 23.27 -34.79
C LYS A 425 -11.87 22.45 -35.84
N PRO A 426 -12.58 21.64 -36.64
CA PRO A 426 -11.95 20.95 -37.77
C PRO A 426 -11.45 21.95 -38.83
N GLU A 427 -10.20 21.77 -39.24
CA GLU A 427 -9.60 22.43 -40.40
C GLU A 427 -8.79 21.40 -41.21
N GLY A 428 -9.36 20.93 -42.32
CA GLY A 428 -8.81 19.79 -43.05
C GLY A 428 -8.86 18.51 -42.22
N ASP A 429 -7.70 17.92 -42.02
CA ASP A 429 -7.50 16.69 -41.26
C ASP A 429 -7.10 16.95 -39.75
N ARG A 430 -7.16 18.20 -39.31
CA ARG A 430 -6.73 18.62 -37.99
C ARG A 430 -7.81 19.34 -37.19
N LEU A 431 -7.69 19.30 -35.88
CA LEU A 431 -8.42 20.19 -34.97
C LEU A 431 -7.52 21.38 -34.62
N VAL A 432 -8.02 22.60 -34.85
CA VAL A 432 -7.29 23.85 -34.56
C VAL A 432 -8.07 24.73 -33.58
N ASN A 433 -7.35 25.55 -32.81
CA ASN A 433 -7.93 26.57 -31.96
C ASN A 433 -8.21 27.86 -32.77
N ALA A 434 -8.67 28.93 -32.09
CA ALA A 434 -9.00 30.22 -32.72
C ALA A 434 -7.81 30.89 -33.42
N GLU A 435 -6.56 30.57 -32.98
CA GLU A 435 -5.33 31.07 -33.59
C GLU A 435 -4.80 30.16 -34.72
N GLY A 436 -5.55 29.14 -35.15
CA GLY A 436 -5.13 28.19 -36.18
C GLY A 436 -4.07 27.18 -35.72
N LYS A 437 -3.78 27.09 -34.42
CA LYS A 437 -2.81 26.13 -33.88
C LYS A 437 -3.44 24.75 -33.74
N PRO A 438 -2.78 23.69 -34.21
CA PRO A 438 -3.35 22.34 -34.12
C PRO A 438 -3.34 21.83 -32.67
N LEU A 439 -4.32 20.99 -32.33
CA LEU A 439 -4.35 20.24 -31.08
C LEU A 439 -3.32 19.11 -31.17
N SER A 440 -2.16 19.38 -30.61
CA SER A 440 -1.05 18.44 -30.63
C SER A 440 -0.35 18.38 -29.27
N PHE A 441 0.25 17.23 -28.94
CA PHE A 441 1.02 17.04 -27.72
C PHE A 441 1.97 15.84 -27.83
N THR A 442 2.97 15.83 -26.96
CA THR A 442 3.95 14.75 -26.84
C THR A 442 3.68 13.89 -25.61
N PHE A 443 3.57 12.59 -25.82
CA PHE A 443 3.59 11.60 -24.73
C PHE A 443 5.05 11.21 -24.46
N LEU A 444 5.57 11.60 -23.29
CA LEU A 444 6.93 11.26 -22.87
C LEU A 444 6.96 9.90 -22.19
N ASN A 445 7.85 9.02 -22.62
CA ASN A 445 7.94 7.63 -22.16
C ASN A 445 9.39 7.20 -21.94
N SER A 446 9.65 6.40 -20.89
CA SER A 446 10.93 5.72 -20.64
C SER A 446 10.81 4.20 -20.57
N GLN A 447 9.58 3.66 -20.62
CA GLN A 447 9.31 2.24 -20.40
C GLN A 447 9.32 1.46 -21.71
N ASN A 448 10.03 0.34 -21.73
CA ASN A 448 9.94 -0.62 -22.83
C ASN A 448 8.55 -1.27 -22.86
N GLY A 449 7.97 -1.37 -24.04
CA GLY A 449 6.69 -2.06 -24.25
C GLY A 449 5.44 -1.22 -23.98
N LEU A 450 5.53 0.01 -23.44
CA LEU A 450 4.37 0.89 -23.30
C LEU A 450 3.84 1.34 -24.68
N ASP A 451 4.68 1.42 -25.68
CA ASP A 451 4.32 1.81 -27.05
C ASP A 451 3.15 0.98 -27.62
N ARG A 452 3.08 -0.31 -27.28
CA ARG A 452 1.96 -1.18 -27.71
C ARG A 452 0.60 -0.70 -27.20
N LEU A 453 0.55 -0.02 -26.04
CA LEU A 453 -0.68 0.58 -25.50
C LEU A 453 -0.92 1.97 -26.08
N LEU A 454 0.14 2.74 -26.31
CA LEU A 454 0.05 4.12 -26.80
C LEU A 454 -0.26 4.21 -28.30
N LEU A 455 0.21 3.26 -29.13
CA LEU A 455 0.00 3.31 -30.57
C LEU A 455 -1.49 3.20 -30.99
N PRO A 456 -2.32 2.31 -30.40
CA PRO A 456 -3.76 2.32 -30.64
C PRO A 456 -4.42 3.63 -30.22
N TYR A 457 -4.06 4.17 -29.06
CA TYR A 457 -4.57 5.46 -28.59
C TYR A 457 -4.21 6.59 -29.55
N LYS A 458 -2.95 6.65 -30.00
CA LYS A 458 -2.50 7.61 -31.02
C LYS A 458 -3.33 7.54 -32.30
N ARG A 459 -3.63 6.31 -32.78
CA ARG A 459 -4.47 6.12 -33.97
C ARG A 459 -5.88 6.66 -33.76
N THR A 460 -6.48 6.38 -32.62
CA THR A 460 -7.82 6.87 -32.28
C THR A 460 -7.88 8.40 -32.24
N LEU A 461 -6.86 9.04 -31.68
CA LEU A 461 -6.73 10.50 -31.65
C LEU A 461 -6.59 11.09 -33.06
N ALA A 462 -5.74 10.49 -33.89
CA ALA A 462 -5.51 10.95 -35.27
C ALA A 462 -6.77 10.87 -36.13
N GLN A 463 -7.68 9.91 -35.89
CA GLN A 463 -8.93 9.77 -36.62
C GLN A 463 -9.87 10.99 -36.48
N ILE A 464 -9.70 11.78 -35.43
CA ILE A 464 -10.49 12.99 -35.19
C ILE A 464 -9.64 14.27 -35.24
N GLY A 465 -8.44 14.20 -35.82
CA GLY A 465 -7.59 15.36 -36.08
C GLY A 465 -6.71 15.82 -34.89
N ILE A 466 -6.46 14.96 -33.90
CA ILE A 466 -5.54 15.23 -32.79
C ILE A 466 -4.19 14.55 -33.06
N ASP A 467 -3.11 15.31 -33.00
CA ASP A 467 -1.76 14.78 -33.20
C ASP A 467 -1.05 14.49 -31.87
N MET A 468 -0.84 13.22 -31.55
CA MET A 468 -0.03 12.77 -30.41
C MET A 468 1.30 12.20 -30.92
N SER A 469 2.40 12.80 -30.55
CA SER A 469 3.73 12.21 -30.74
C SER A 469 4.14 11.38 -29.52
N ILE A 470 4.87 10.27 -29.74
CA ILE A 470 5.42 9.45 -28.65
C ILE A 470 6.93 9.66 -28.66
N ARG A 471 7.45 10.17 -27.56
CA ARG A 471 8.89 10.41 -27.38
C ARG A 471 9.45 9.48 -26.30
N ARG A 472 10.26 8.53 -26.69
CA ARG A 472 10.98 7.65 -25.77
C ARG A 472 12.36 8.20 -25.47
N ILE A 473 12.73 8.22 -24.18
CA ILE A 473 14.04 8.67 -23.68
C ILE A 473 14.54 7.68 -22.61
N ASP A 474 15.79 7.80 -22.22
CA ASP A 474 16.36 7.02 -21.11
C ASP A 474 15.79 7.45 -19.74
N ALA A 475 15.93 6.57 -18.75
CA ALA A 475 15.35 6.78 -17.43
C ALA A 475 15.89 8.02 -16.70
N SER A 476 17.19 8.35 -16.85
CA SER A 476 17.79 9.51 -16.19
C SER A 476 17.25 10.81 -16.76
N GLN A 477 17.18 10.93 -18.09
CA GLN A 477 16.55 12.08 -18.76
C GLN A 477 15.07 12.19 -18.41
N TYR A 478 14.37 11.04 -18.30
CA TYR A 478 12.96 11.02 -17.93
C TYR A 478 12.75 11.63 -16.54
N VAL A 479 13.52 11.20 -15.53
CA VAL A 479 13.44 11.76 -14.16
C VAL A 479 13.74 13.27 -14.17
N ASN A 480 14.76 13.72 -14.87
CA ASN A 480 15.10 15.15 -14.97
C ASN A 480 13.95 15.98 -15.57
N ARG A 481 13.27 15.45 -16.61
CA ARG A 481 12.12 16.12 -17.21
C ARG A 481 10.87 16.07 -16.33
N LEU A 482 10.67 15.01 -15.56
CA LEU A 482 9.63 14.97 -14.54
C LEU A 482 9.82 16.08 -13.51
N MET A 483 11.03 16.23 -12.98
CA MET A 483 11.37 17.28 -12.00
C MET A 483 11.16 18.69 -12.54
N SER A 484 11.54 18.94 -13.79
CA SER A 484 11.39 20.25 -14.45
C SER A 484 10.00 20.49 -15.07
N ARG A 485 9.08 19.55 -15.00
CA ARG A 485 7.76 19.59 -15.68
C ARG A 485 7.86 19.78 -17.19
N ASP A 486 8.97 19.33 -17.82
CA ASP A 486 9.22 19.44 -19.27
C ASP A 486 8.63 18.25 -20.03
N TYR A 487 7.31 18.16 -20.04
CA TYR A 487 6.50 17.18 -20.77
C TYR A 487 5.07 17.71 -20.98
N ASP A 488 4.33 17.10 -21.90
CA ASP A 488 2.91 17.40 -22.06
C ASP A 488 2.05 16.31 -21.37
N MET A 489 2.31 15.05 -21.65
CA MET A 489 1.64 13.90 -21.05
C MET A 489 2.65 12.79 -20.70
N ILE A 490 2.41 12.10 -19.60
CA ILE A 490 3.23 10.98 -19.11
C ILE A 490 2.33 9.86 -18.58
N ILE A 491 2.92 8.67 -18.33
CA ILE A 491 2.34 7.68 -17.42
C ILE A 491 3.04 7.77 -16.07
N THR A 492 2.26 7.85 -15.03
CA THR A 492 2.79 7.77 -13.66
C THR A 492 1.75 7.21 -12.69
N GLY A 493 2.17 6.93 -11.46
CA GLY A 493 1.30 6.45 -10.39
C GLY A 493 1.57 7.18 -9.07
N TYR A 494 0.50 7.35 -8.30
CA TYR A 494 0.53 7.89 -6.94
C TYR A 494 0.32 6.73 -5.97
N PRO A 495 1.31 6.41 -5.11
CA PRO A 495 1.12 5.41 -4.07
C PRO A 495 -0.04 5.78 -3.15
N VAL A 496 -0.92 4.82 -2.87
CA VAL A 496 -2.10 5.03 -2.02
C VAL A 496 -1.84 4.46 -0.64
N SER A 497 -2.00 5.31 0.36
CA SER A 497 -2.05 4.90 1.78
C SER A 497 -3.48 4.55 2.17
N THR A 498 -3.66 3.60 3.09
CA THR A 498 -4.95 3.34 3.73
C THR A 498 -5.37 4.47 4.67
N SER A 499 -4.42 5.25 5.19
CA SER A 499 -4.67 6.47 5.96
C SER A 499 -3.87 7.62 5.34
N PRO A 500 -4.36 8.21 4.22
CA PRO A 500 -3.64 9.27 3.53
C PRO A 500 -3.50 10.52 4.41
N GLY A 501 -2.38 11.21 4.25
CA GLY A 501 -2.01 12.35 5.09
C GLY A 501 -1.20 13.39 4.33
N LEU A 502 -0.07 13.81 4.90
CA LEU A 502 0.78 14.89 4.38
C LEU A 502 1.32 14.65 2.97
N GLU A 503 1.43 13.39 2.52
CA GLU A 503 1.83 13.05 1.16
C GLU A 503 0.89 13.61 0.09
N LEU A 504 -0.38 13.85 0.41
CA LEU A 504 -1.34 14.41 -0.53
C LEU A 504 -0.99 15.83 -0.97
N TYR A 505 -0.36 16.62 -0.10
CA TYR A 505 0.17 17.94 -0.50
C TYR A 505 1.26 17.81 -1.56
N ASN A 506 2.13 16.79 -1.42
CA ASN A 506 3.17 16.50 -2.39
C ASN A 506 2.62 16.01 -3.74
N TYR A 507 1.47 15.33 -3.75
CA TYR A 507 0.84 14.78 -4.97
C TYR A 507 -0.09 15.77 -5.67
N PHE A 508 -0.90 16.53 -4.90
CA PHE A 508 -2.02 17.31 -5.45
C PHE A 508 -2.07 18.75 -4.96
N GLY A 509 -1.27 19.14 -3.97
CA GLY A 509 -1.27 20.47 -3.40
C GLY A 509 -0.72 21.53 -4.36
N SER A 510 -1.35 22.73 -4.40
CA SER A 510 -0.97 23.82 -5.28
C SER A 510 0.47 24.30 -5.06
N ALA A 511 0.97 24.31 -3.83
CA ALA A 511 2.34 24.69 -3.50
C ALA A 511 3.38 23.74 -4.15
N ALA A 512 3.04 22.48 -4.35
CA ALA A 512 3.90 21.47 -4.96
C ALA A 512 3.94 21.54 -6.51
N ALA A 513 3.09 22.32 -7.14
CA ALA A 513 2.96 22.34 -8.60
C ALA A 513 4.25 22.75 -9.33
N ASN A 514 5.00 23.68 -8.74
CA ASN A 514 6.24 24.22 -9.31
C ASN A 514 7.50 23.77 -8.54
N ASP A 515 7.36 22.91 -7.54
CA ASP A 515 8.50 22.36 -6.78
C ASP A 515 9.10 21.17 -7.54
N PRO A 516 10.36 21.24 -7.98
CA PRO A 516 11.01 20.13 -8.68
C PRO A 516 11.16 18.86 -7.83
N GLY A 517 11.19 19.01 -6.49
CA GLY A 517 11.27 17.89 -5.54
C GLY A 517 9.94 17.20 -5.28
N ALA A 518 8.83 17.79 -5.72
CA ALA A 518 7.50 17.29 -5.46
C ALA A 518 6.97 16.38 -6.58
N ASN A 519 6.04 15.50 -6.21
CA ASN A 519 5.42 14.53 -7.12
C ASN A 519 4.07 15.03 -7.69
N ASN A 520 3.77 16.33 -7.60
CA ASN A 520 2.61 16.91 -8.27
C ASN A 520 2.87 16.97 -9.79
N TYR A 521 2.91 15.80 -10.43
CA TYR A 521 3.19 15.66 -11.86
C TYR A 521 2.10 16.27 -12.77
N MET A 522 0.93 16.54 -12.23
CA MET A 522 -0.13 17.27 -12.95
C MET A 522 0.17 18.77 -13.03
N ALA A 523 1.10 19.26 -12.21
CA ALA A 523 1.27 20.69 -11.92
C ALA A 523 -0.07 21.34 -11.50
N LEU A 524 -0.84 20.58 -10.71
CA LEU A 524 -2.19 20.96 -10.28
C LEU A 524 -2.12 22.14 -9.32
N GLN A 525 -2.90 23.17 -9.62
CA GLN A 525 -3.16 24.31 -8.75
C GLN A 525 -4.68 24.51 -8.66
N ASN A 526 -5.27 24.11 -7.54
CA ASN A 526 -6.71 24.24 -7.32
C ASN A 526 -6.99 24.46 -5.82
N PRO A 527 -7.43 25.69 -5.42
CA PRO A 527 -7.71 25.98 -4.02
C PRO A 527 -8.77 25.07 -3.38
N ALA A 528 -9.73 24.56 -4.15
CA ALA A 528 -10.73 23.62 -3.63
C ALA A 528 -10.07 22.27 -3.29
N VAL A 529 -9.10 21.80 -4.08
CA VAL A 529 -8.32 20.60 -3.78
C VAL A 529 -7.46 20.82 -2.54
N ASP A 530 -6.81 21.98 -2.41
CA ASP A 530 -6.02 22.33 -1.22
C ASP A 530 -6.87 22.29 0.06
N ALA A 531 -8.08 22.90 0.03
CA ALA A 531 -9.00 22.88 1.16
C ALA A 531 -9.45 21.46 1.55
N LEU A 532 -9.68 20.59 0.56
CA LEU A 532 -10.05 19.18 0.80
C LEU A 532 -8.90 18.38 1.38
N ILE A 533 -7.66 18.61 0.94
CA ILE A 533 -6.45 18.01 1.52
C ILE A 533 -6.29 18.48 2.97
N ASP A 534 -6.44 19.78 3.23
CA ASP A 534 -6.36 20.35 4.57
C ASP A 534 -7.36 19.71 5.54
N GLY A 535 -8.61 19.56 5.11
CA GLY A 535 -9.64 18.89 5.90
C GLY A 535 -9.31 17.43 6.15
N LEU A 536 -8.87 16.69 5.12
CA LEU A 536 -8.47 15.29 5.24
C LEU A 536 -7.30 15.12 6.22
N VAL A 537 -6.26 15.94 6.12
CA VAL A 537 -5.09 15.89 7.00
C VAL A 537 -5.46 16.21 8.45
N LYS A 538 -6.41 17.13 8.68
CA LYS A 538 -6.86 17.52 10.02
C LYS A 538 -7.94 16.62 10.62
N ALA A 539 -8.49 15.69 9.86
CA ALA A 539 -9.53 14.77 10.32
C ALA A 539 -9.07 13.97 11.55
N THR A 540 -9.86 13.96 12.61
CA THR A 540 -9.55 13.29 13.88
C THR A 540 -10.29 11.97 14.06
N THR A 541 -11.28 11.69 13.22
CA THR A 541 -12.04 10.43 13.22
C THR A 541 -11.94 9.75 11.86
N LYS A 542 -12.14 8.43 11.84
CA LYS A 542 -12.18 7.67 10.59
C LYS A 542 -13.31 8.13 9.68
N ALA A 543 -14.50 8.41 10.23
CA ALA A 543 -15.65 8.88 9.46
C ALA A 543 -15.37 10.21 8.78
N ASP A 544 -14.80 11.17 9.50
CA ASP A 544 -14.44 12.49 8.98
C ASP A 544 -13.35 12.37 7.88
N MET A 545 -12.34 11.54 8.10
CA MET A 545 -11.31 11.26 7.10
C MET A 545 -11.91 10.64 5.83
N LEU A 546 -12.85 9.70 5.95
CA LEU A 546 -13.52 9.09 4.80
C LEU A 546 -14.35 10.12 4.03
N HIS A 547 -15.12 10.99 4.70
CA HIS A 547 -15.88 12.05 4.04
C HIS A 547 -14.97 13.00 3.24
N HIS A 548 -13.85 13.42 3.81
CA HIS A 548 -12.89 14.27 3.11
C HIS A 548 -12.18 13.53 1.96
N ALA A 549 -11.84 12.25 2.14
CA ALA A 549 -11.23 11.43 1.08
C ALA A 549 -12.19 11.23 -0.09
N HIS A 550 -13.46 10.92 0.17
CA HIS A 550 -14.49 10.81 -0.88
C HIS A 550 -14.71 12.14 -1.59
N ALA A 551 -14.80 13.24 -0.85
CA ALA A 551 -14.95 14.58 -1.44
C ALA A 551 -13.76 14.93 -2.35
N LEU A 552 -12.53 14.69 -1.88
CA LEU A 552 -11.31 14.89 -2.67
C LEU A 552 -11.29 14.01 -3.93
N ASP A 553 -11.59 12.72 -3.78
CA ASP A 553 -11.62 11.76 -4.90
C ASP A 553 -12.59 12.21 -6.00
N ARG A 554 -13.82 12.62 -5.62
CA ARG A 554 -14.82 13.14 -6.57
C ARG A 554 -14.29 14.35 -7.34
N VAL A 555 -13.72 15.33 -6.63
CA VAL A 555 -13.22 16.57 -7.24
C VAL A 555 -12.06 16.27 -8.19
N LEU A 556 -11.11 15.41 -7.80
CA LEU A 556 -9.99 15.02 -8.65
C LEU A 556 -10.48 14.31 -9.93
N GLN A 557 -11.41 13.37 -9.79
CA GLN A 557 -11.93 12.58 -10.91
C GLN A 557 -12.77 13.43 -11.89
N TRP A 558 -13.75 14.20 -11.41
CA TRP A 558 -14.61 15.00 -12.27
C TRP A 558 -13.89 16.16 -12.96
N ASN A 559 -12.69 16.51 -12.52
CA ASN A 559 -11.81 17.43 -13.22
C ASN A 559 -10.99 16.79 -14.35
N TYR A 560 -11.01 15.47 -14.48
CA TYR A 560 -10.26 14.74 -15.51
C TYR A 560 -8.78 15.12 -15.53
N TYR A 561 -8.12 15.24 -14.38
CA TYR A 561 -6.70 15.57 -14.31
C TYR A 561 -5.79 14.49 -14.86
N TRP A 562 -6.32 13.29 -15.06
CA TRP A 562 -5.66 12.13 -15.65
C TRP A 562 -6.63 11.30 -16.49
N ILE A 563 -6.08 10.38 -17.29
CA ILE A 563 -6.83 9.28 -17.89
C ILE A 563 -6.59 8.05 -17.02
N PRO A 564 -7.58 7.56 -16.26
CA PRO A 564 -7.40 6.42 -15.37
C PRO A 564 -6.94 5.19 -16.16
N ASN A 565 -5.88 4.53 -15.72
CA ASN A 565 -5.39 3.29 -16.33
C ASN A 565 -6.03 2.06 -15.65
N TYR A 566 -5.23 1.16 -15.10
CA TYR A 566 -5.71 -0.13 -14.65
C TYR A 566 -4.84 -0.68 -13.52
N TYR A 567 -5.37 -1.67 -12.82
CA TYR A 567 -4.66 -2.44 -11.81
C TYR A 567 -5.08 -3.92 -11.86
N PRO A 568 -4.26 -4.87 -11.34
CA PRO A 568 -4.68 -6.26 -11.22
C PRO A 568 -5.74 -6.40 -10.12
N PRO A 569 -6.77 -7.26 -10.29
CA PRO A 569 -7.85 -7.43 -9.30
C PRO A 569 -7.40 -8.09 -7.99
N GLY A 570 -6.14 -8.47 -7.89
CA GLY A 570 -5.50 -9.13 -6.75
C GLY A 570 -4.11 -9.57 -7.13
N SER A 571 -3.40 -10.20 -6.19
CA SER A 571 -2.09 -10.79 -6.47
C SER A 571 -2.25 -12.03 -7.35
N SER A 572 -1.72 -11.97 -8.56
CA SER A 572 -1.70 -13.12 -9.48
C SER A 572 -0.71 -14.15 -8.97
N THR A 573 -1.20 -15.23 -8.39
CA THR A 573 -0.38 -16.25 -7.74
C THR A 573 -0.48 -17.60 -8.43
N VAL A 574 0.62 -18.36 -8.39
CA VAL A 574 0.73 -19.71 -8.92
C VAL A 574 1.44 -20.57 -7.87
N TRP A 575 0.87 -21.73 -7.52
CA TRP A 575 1.47 -22.60 -6.51
C TRP A 575 1.17 -24.09 -6.78
N TRP A 576 2.03 -24.94 -6.28
CA TRP A 576 1.80 -26.38 -6.28
C TRP A 576 0.74 -26.74 -5.23
N ASN A 577 -0.26 -27.54 -5.62
CA ASN A 577 -1.42 -27.92 -4.81
C ASN A 577 -1.03 -28.97 -3.75
N ARG A 578 -0.27 -28.51 -2.76
CA ARG A 578 0.19 -29.34 -1.61
C ARG A 578 -0.02 -28.62 -0.28
N PHE A 579 -0.66 -27.46 -0.29
CA PHE A 579 -0.87 -26.61 0.87
C PHE A 579 -2.33 -26.50 1.25
N GLY A 580 -2.57 -26.42 2.56
CA GLY A 580 -3.83 -25.98 3.11
C GLY A 580 -3.80 -24.47 3.38
N MET A 581 -4.98 -23.86 3.32
CA MET A 581 -5.21 -22.44 3.57
C MET A 581 -6.33 -22.27 4.58
N PRO A 582 -6.34 -21.18 5.38
CA PRO A 582 -7.48 -20.83 6.22
C PRO A 582 -8.76 -20.64 5.39
N LYS A 583 -9.92 -20.91 5.97
CA LYS A 583 -11.21 -20.66 5.32
C LYS A 583 -11.44 -19.17 5.02
N VAL A 584 -11.09 -18.33 5.99
CA VAL A 584 -11.11 -16.88 5.84
C VAL A 584 -9.73 -16.47 5.35
N GLN A 585 -9.68 -15.82 4.22
CA GLN A 585 -8.43 -15.24 3.71
C GLN A 585 -8.23 -13.84 4.28
N ALA A 586 -7.00 -13.42 4.42
CA ALA A 586 -6.69 -12.03 4.70
C ALA A 586 -7.16 -11.15 3.53
N SER A 587 -7.66 -9.96 3.83
CA SER A 587 -8.18 -9.08 2.77
C SER A 587 -7.08 -8.27 2.08
N ASN A 588 -5.97 -8.01 2.77
CA ASN A 588 -4.93 -7.09 2.31
C ASN A 588 -3.62 -7.76 1.86
N ASP A 589 -3.46 -9.06 2.11
CA ASP A 589 -2.25 -9.81 1.76
C ASP A 589 -2.58 -11.28 1.46
N GLU A 590 -1.67 -12.00 0.79
CA GLU A 590 -1.79 -13.45 0.57
C GLU A 590 -1.68 -14.26 1.86
N ALA A 591 -1.12 -13.69 2.90
CA ALA A 591 -0.93 -14.30 4.23
C ALA A 591 -0.34 -15.72 4.17
N ILE A 592 0.72 -15.91 3.38
CA ILE A 592 1.35 -17.25 3.15
C ILE A 592 1.83 -17.86 4.47
N GLU A 593 2.17 -17.05 5.46
CA GLU A 593 2.53 -17.48 6.82
C GLU A 593 1.39 -18.18 7.56
N SER A 594 0.14 -18.04 7.08
CA SER A 594 -1.02 -18.77 7.61
C SER A 594 -1.25 -20.14 6.95
N TRP A 595 -0.55 -20.43 5.85
CA TRP A 595 -0.67 -21.69 5.13
C TRP A 595 0.06 -22.84 5.86
N TRP A 596 -0.23 -24.09 5.49
CA TRP A 596 0.42 -25.26 6.05
C TRP A 596 0.58 -26.36 5.00
N GLU A 597 1.53 -27.27 5.19
CA GLU A 597 1.72 -28.42 4.30
C GLU A 597 0.63 -29.47 4.54
N VAL A 598 -0.04 -29.90 3.48
CA VAL A 598 -0.99 -31.01 3.46
C VAL A 598 -0.33 -32.28 2.94
N SER A 599 0.57 -32.15 1.96
CA SER A 599 1.27 -33.26 1.33
C SER A 599 2.69 -32.84 0.95
N THR A 600 3.62 -33.77 0.98
CA THR A 600 5.00 -33.56 0.49
C THR A 600 5.07 -33.53 -1.04
N THR A 601 4.05 -34.03 -1.72
CA THR A 601 3.93 -34.02 -3.19
C THR A 601 2.67 -33.29 -3.63
N PRO A 602 2.68 -32.63 -4.80
CA PRO A 602 1.49 -31.99 -5.34
C PRO A 602 0.35 -32.97 -5.60
N LEU A 603 -0.84 -32.62 -5.18
CA LEU A 603 -2.07 -33.41 -5.32
C LEU A 603 -2.97 -32.85 -6.44
N THR A 604 -3.67 -33.71 -7.16
CA THR A 604 -4.77 -33.26 -8.03
C THR A 604 -5.88 -32.66 -7.18
N ASN A 605 -6.82 -31.93 -7.80
CA ASN A 605 -7.97 -31.37 -7.09
C ASN A 605 -8.80 -32.44 -6.37
N GLU A 606 -8.97 -33.60 -6.99
CA GLU A 606 -9.68 -34.73 -6.40
C GLU A 606 -8.95 -35.29 -5.18
N GLN A 607 -7.65 -35.55 -5.33
CA GLN A 607 -6.82 -36.04 -4.23
C GLN A 607 -6.75 -35.05 -3.06
N MET A 608 -6.63 -33.74 -3.34
CA MET A 608 -6.65 -32.71 -2.29
C MET A 608 -7.98 -32.67 -1.56
N ARG A 609 -9.09 -32.82 -2.27
CA ARG A 609 -10.44 -32.91 -1.65
C ARG A 609 -10.55 -34.13 -0.75
N ALA A 610 -10.12 -35.30 -1.21
CA ALA A 610 -10.10 -36.52 -0.42
C ALA A 610 -9.23 -36.40 0.84
N GLU A 611 -8.06 -35.81 0.71
CA GLU A 611 -7.13 -35.62 1.84
C GLU A 611 -7.69 -34.64 2.89
N ARG A 612 -8.36 -33.56 2.46
CA ARG A 612 -9.05 -32.63 3.37
C ARG A 612 -10.18 -33.32 4.13
N LEU A 613 -10.97 -34.16 3.47
CA LEU A 613 -12.01 -34.96 4.13
C LEU A 613 -11.42 -35.94 5.15
N ARG A 614 -10.33 -36.62 4.78
CA ARG A 614 -9.63 -37.56 5.67
C ARG A 614 -9.11 -36.87 6.94
N ARG A 615 -8.62 -35.63 6.84
CA ARG A 615 -8.09 -34.85 7.97
C ARG A 615 -9.15 -34.10 8.76
N GLY A 616 -10.42 -34.16 8.35
CA GLY A 616 -11.50 -33.40 8.99
C GLY A 616 -11.37 -31.87 8.85
N THR A 617 -10.54 -31.40 7.92
CA THR A 617 -10.36 -29.98 7.62
C THR A 617 -11.43 -29.55 6.61
N PRO A 618 -12.36 -28.65 6.96
CA PRO A 618 -13.35 -28.15 6.02
C PRO A 618 -12.66 -27.37 4.87
N GLY A 619 -13.23 -27.49 3.67
CA GLY A 619 -12.66 -26.90 2.45
C GLY A 619 -12.35 -25.41 2.54
N GLY A 620 -11.15 -25.03 2.06
CA GLY A 620 -10.82 -23.67 1.71
C GLY A 620 -11.57 -23.24 0.43
N PRO A 621 -11.46 -21.96 0.02
CA PRO A 621 -12.12 -21.46 -1.19
C PRO A 621 -11.67 -22.25 -2.42
N HIS A 622 -12.63 -22.45 -3.35
CA HIS A 622 -12.41 -23.07 -4.67
C HIS A 622 -11.84 -22.05 -5.63
#